data_a2ee019148241d6a7cd34d930cbd99dd
#
_entry.id   a2ee019148241d6a7cd34d930cbd99dd
#
_cell.length_a   1.000
_cell.length_b   1.000
_cell.length_c   1.000
_cell.angle_alpha   90.00
_cell.angle_beta   90.00
_cell.angle_gamma   90.00
#
_symmetry.space_group_name_H-M   'P 1'
#
loop_
_entity.id
_entity.type
_entity.pdbx_description
1 polymer ?
#
loop_
_entity_poly.entity_id
_entity_poly.type
_entity_poly.pdbx_seq_one_letter_code
_entity_poly.pdbx_strand_id
1 'polypeptide(L)'
;MSVKSKADIRAEKLLPGNQDFTSITNDIAGVPEQKKTPIQWWLLFGFALSLLAVFAGGVGFLIWEGTGIWGINNPVFWGWAIINFVWWVGIGHAGTLISAILHLFRQNWRNAINRFAETMTLFAVICALVFPGIHVGRIWVAYWFLPLPNQMGMWPNMRSPLIWDFFAVFTYFTVSLLFWYTGLIPDLATLRDRAKGLKKKVYGFFALGWRGGNRQWQHYELAYLVLAGISTPLVLSVHSVVSSDFATSVIPGWHTTIFPPYFVAGAIYSGFGMVMTLSIIARKVYNLGHIITVEHLDKMAQIMLLTGCMVGYAYSMEFFVAWYSGNPYESFAFVNRALGPYWWGYWAMIFCNVVVPQFFWFEKYRRHIPFLFITSILVNIGMWFERFVIVVITLHRDFMPGAWAMYNPCLLYTSDAADEGLGVDLGGRRI
;
A
#
# COMPACT_ATOMS: atom_id res chain seq x y z
N MET A 1 -23.84 28.61 32.41
CA MET A 1 -23.67 27.37 31.62
C MET A 1 -22.82 27.70 30.40
N SER A 2 -21.54 27.29 30.40
CA SER A 2 -20.68 27.45 29.23
C SER A 2 -21.21 26.55 28.11
N VAL A 3 -21.51 27.13 26.96
CA VAL A 3 -21.90 26.36 25.77
C VAL A 3 -20.67 25.59 25.31
N LYS A 4 -20.61 24.30 25.61
CA LYS A 4 -19.55 23.42 25.09
C LYS A 4 -19.50 23.53 23.57
N SER A 5 -18.33 23.73 22.99
CA SER A 5 -18.17 23.80 21.56
C SER A 5 -18.50 22.42 20.93
N LYS A 6 -18.90 22.39 19.65
CA LYS A 6 -19.12 21.11 18.93
C LYS A 6 -17.88 20.23 18.91
N ALA A 7 -16.69 20.82 19.04
CA ALA A 7 -15.42 20.10 19.13
C ALA A 7 -15.28 19.41 20.50
N ASP A 8 -15.65 20.05 21.59
CA ASP A 8 -15.59 19.50 22.94
C ASP A 8 -16.56 18.33 23.10
N ILE A 9 -17.77 18.42 22.53
CA ILE A 9 -18.76 17.33 22.55
C ILE A 9 -18.27 16.11 21.74
N ARG A 10 -17.54 16.33 20.63
CA ARG A 10 -16.95 15.23 19.84
C ARG A 10 -15.75 14.60 20.53
N ALA A 11 -14.90 15.39 21.19
CA ALA A 11 -13.74 14.88 21.93
C ALA A 11 -14.20 13.97 23.11
N GLU A 12 -15.21 14.34 23.84
CA GLU A 12 -15.77 13.54 24.95
C GLU A 12 -16.33 12.17 24.49
N LYS A 13 -16.84 12.05 23.25
CA LYS A 13 -17.34 10.78 22.70
C LYS A 13 -16.23 9.86 22.21
N LEU A 14 -15.06 10.41 21.83
CA LEU A 14 -13.96 9.63 21.22
C LEU A 14 -13.09 8.95 22.28
N LEU A 15 -12.87 9.59 23.43
CA LEU A 15 -12.08 9.06 24.53
C LEU A 15 -12.98 8.82 25.74
N PRO A 16 -13.33 7.58 26.06
CA PRO A 16 -14.15 7.26 27.23
C PRO A 16 -13.36 7.42 28.53
N GLY A 17 -13.98 7.97 29.56
CA GLY A 17 -13.43 8.10 30.90
C GLY A 17 -12.63 9.40 31.12
N ASN A 18 -12.02 9.51 32.32
CA ASN A 18 -11.18 10.65 32.72
C ASN A 18 -9.73 10.46 32.25
N GLN A 19 -9.52 10.36 30.94
CA GLN A 19 -8.18 10.29 30.35
C GLN A 19 -7.54 11.70 30.36
N ASP A 20 -6.34 11.80 30.90
CA ASP A 20 -5.51 12.99 30.84
C ASP A 20 -4.23 12.74 30.00
N PHE A 21 -3.50 13.79 29.70
CA PHE A 21 -2.23 13.68 28.95
C PHE A 21 -1.21 12.77 29.64
N THR A 22 -1.24 12.71 30.98
CA THR A 22 -0.29 11.90 31.76
C THR A 22 -0.63 10.41 31.64
N SER A 23 -1.91 10.05 31.74
CA SER A 23 -2.37 8.66 31.61
C SER A 23 -2.05 8.12 30.19
N ILE A 24 -2.41 8.86 29.15
CA ILE A 24 -2.14 8.47 27.75
C ILE A 24 -0.63 8.34 27.51
N THR A 25 0.17 9.30 28.01
CA THR A 25 1.63 9.24 27.87
C THR A 25 2.21 8.01 28.57
N ASN A 26 1.73 7.65 29.76
CA ASN A 26 2.19 6.48 30.49
C ASN A 26 1.82 5.18 29.78
N ASP A 27 0.63 5.09 29.22
CA ASP A 27 0.17 3.91 28.49
C ASP A 27 0.99 3.67 27.22
N ILE A 28 1.27 4.72 26.44
CA ILE A 28 2.01 4.61 25.18
C ILE A 28 3.52 4.48 25.46
N ALA A 29 4.11 5.36 26.27
CA ALA A 29 5.55 5.33 26.56
C ALA A 29 5.95 4.11 27.40
N GLY A 30 5.04 3.58 28.20
CA GLY A 30 5.26 2.36 28.99
C GLY A 30 5.58 1.13 28.12
N VAL A 31 5.13 1.08 26.87
CA VAL A 31 5.42 -0.04 25.96
C VAL A 31 6.93 -0.16 25.66
N PRO A 32 7.64 0.88 25.16
CA PRO A 32 9.09 0.80 24.92
C PRO A 32 9.94 0.87 26.22
N GLU A 33 9.35 1.25 27.37
CA GLU A 33 10.02 1.32 28.65
C GLU A 33 10.05 -0.02 29.41
N GLN A 34 9.37 -1.04 28.94
CA GLN A 34 9.35 -2.36 29.58
C GLN A 34 10.77 -2.90 29.80
N LYS A 35 11.06 -3.37 31.02
CA LYS A 35 12.40 -3.89 31.39
C LYS A 35 12.72 -5.21 30.69
N LYS A 36 11.73 -6.03 30.42
CA LYS A 36 11.87 -7.32 29.74
C LYS A 36 10.93 -7.41 28.55
N THR A 37 11.48 -7.71 27.39
CA THR A 37 10.71 -7.99 26.19
C THR A 37 10.01 -9.34 26.34
N PRO A 38 8.68 -9.43 26.11
CA PRO A 38 7.94 -10.69 26.19
C PRO A 38 8.48 -11.74 25.21
N ILE A 39 8.40 -13.02 25.60
CA ILE A 39 8.86 -14.12 24.74
C ILE A 39 8.10 -14.16 23.41
N GLN A 40 6.82 -13.80 23.41
CA GLN A 40 6.00 -13.74 22.19
C GLN A 40 6.59 -12.76 21.18
N TRP A 41 7.16 -11.65 21.63
CA TRP A 41 7.84 -10.68 20.76
C TRP A 41 9.07 -11.31 20.09
N TRP A 42 9.88 -12.04 20.85
CA TRP A 42 11.06 -12.72 20.30
C TRP A 42 10.69 -13.82 19.30
N LEU A 43 9.61 -14.57 19.56
CA LEU A 43 9.09 -15.57 18.63
C LEU A 43 8.60 -14.93 17.33
N LEU A 44 7.83 -13.84 17.42
CA LEU A 44 7.35 -13.09 16.26
C LEU A 44 8.51 -12.46 15.49
N PHE A 45 9.49 -11.87 16.19
CA PHE A 45 10.68 -11.31 15.57
C PHE A 45 11.53 -12.38 14.87
N GLY A 46 11.75 -13.53 15.50
CA GLY A 46 12.46 -14.65 14.89
C GLY A 46 11.75 -15.18 13.64
N PHE A 47 10.41 -15.30 13.70
CA PHE A 47 9.60 -15.66 12.54
C PHE A 47 9.70 -14.63 11.41
N ALA A 48 9.56 -13.34 11.71
CA ALA A 48 9.72 -12.27 10.73
C ALA A 48 11.13 -12.25 10.09
N LEU A 49 12.17 -12.49 10.92
CA LEU A 49 13.55 -12.58 10.45
C LEU A 49 13.77 -13.79 9.53
N SER A 50 13.14 -14.94 9.82
CA SER A 50 13.20 -16.11 8.92
C SER A 50 12.53 -15.84 7.58
N LEU A 51 11.37 -15.16 7.56
CA LEU A 51 10.73 -14.74 6.31
C LEU A 51 11.59 -13.75 5.52
N LEU A 52 12.24 -12.80 6.22
CA LEU A 52 13.17 -11.87 5.59
C LEU A 52 14.38 -12.59 4.98
N ALA A 53 14.90 -13.62 5.66
CA ALA A 53 16.00 -14.45 5.14
C ALA A 53 15.59 -15.24 3.90
N VAL A 54 14.37 -15.81 3.88
CA VAL A 54 13.79 -16.47 2.69
C VAL A 54 13.65 -15.47 1.54
N PHE A 55 13.13 -14.27 1.82
CA PHE A 55 13.03 -13.22 0.80
C PHE A 55 14.42 -12.82 0.27
N ALA A 56 15.39 -12.59 1.13
CA ALA A 56 16.75 -12.23 0.72
C ALA A 56 17.41 -13.36 -0.11
N GLY A 57 17.20 -14.62 0.28
CA GLY A 57 17.63 -15.79 -0.50
C GLY A 57 16.97 -15.84 -1.88
N GLY A 58 15.66 -15.57 -1.95
CA GLY A 58 14.92 -15.48 -3.22
C GLY A 58 15.43 -14.35 -4.12
N VAL A 59 15.73 -13.19 -3.55
CA VAL A 59 16.36 -12.08 -4.32
C VAL A 59 17.76 -12.45 -4.77
N GLY A 60 18.56 -13.11 -3.93
CA GLY A 60 19.89 -13.62 -4.32
C GLY A 60 19.81 -14.62 -5.49
N PHE A 61 18.85 -15.54 -5.44
CA PHE A 61 18.59 -16.49 -6.51
C PHE A 61 18.12 -15.79 -7.80
N LEU A 62 17.24 -14.80 -7.68
CA LEU A 62 16.81 -13.96 -8.79
C LEU A 62 17.99 -13.23 -9.47
N ILE A 63 18.93 -12.71 -8.70
CA ILE A 63 20.12 -12.03 -9.24
C ILE A 63 21.02 -13.03 -9.99
N TRP A 64 21.08 -14.27 -9.50
CA TRP A 64 21.88 -15.32 -10.10
C TRP A 64 21.28 -15.84 -11.42
N GLU A 65 20.00 -16.24 -11.41
CA GLU A 65 19.30 -16.89 -12.54
C GLU A 65 18.61 -15.87 -13.48
N GLY A 66 18.23 -14.69 -12.97
CA GLY A 66 17.47 -13.71 -13.73
C GLY A 66 15.96 -13.82 -13.54
N THR A 67 15.20 -12.96 -14.23
CA THR A 67 13.73 -12.83 -14.08
C THR A 67 12.93 -14.01 -14.60
N GLY A 68 13.53 -14.94 -15.33
CA GLY A 68 12.89 -16.18 -15.81
C GLY A 68 12.26 -17.00 -14.69
N ILE A 69 12.86 -16.97 -13.48
CA ILE A 69 12.32 -17.67 -12.29
C ILE A 69 10.92 -17.23 -11.87
N TRP A 70 10.44 -16.11 -12.36
CA TRP A 70 9.09 -15.63 -12.05
C TRP A 70 8.01 -16.26 -12.93
N GLY A 71 8.38 -17.12 -13.87
CA GLY A 71 7.45 -17.74 -14.81
C GLY A 71 6.81 -16.74 -15.78
N ILE A 72 7.47 -15.60 -16.01
CA ILE A 72 7.05 -14.63 -17.04
C ILE A 72 7.25 -15.23 -18.42
N ASN A 73 6.32 -14.95 -19.32
CA ASN A 73 6.34 -15.44 -20.69
C ASN A 73 6.01 -14.29 -21.67
N ASN A 74 5.95 -14.59 -22.96
CA ASN A 74 5.76 -13.57 -23.97
C ASN A 74 4.52 -12.68 -23.73
N PRO A 75 3.28 -13.20 -23.52
CA PRO A 75 2.14 -12.32 -23.24
C PRO A 75 2.17 -11.76 -21.81
N VAL A 76 2.56 -12.56 -20.81
CA VAL A 76 2.59 -12.13 -19.40
C VAL A 76 4.01 -11.73 -19.00
N PHE A 77 4.46 -10.63 -19.57
CA PHE A 77 5.79 -10.06 -19.26
C PHE A 77 5.83 -9.32 -17.91
N TRP A 78 4.67 -8.99 -17.34
CA TRP A 78 4.49 -8.46 -15.99
C TRP A 78 3.75 -9.48 -15.14
N GLY A 79 4.45 -10.05 -14.18
CA GLY A 79 3.91 -11.05 -13.27
C GLY A 79 3.80 -10.55 -11.84
N TRP A 80 4.11 -11.41 -10.90
CA TRP A 80 3.96 -11.17 -9.46
C TRP A 80 4.74 -9.98 -8.93
N ALA A 81 5.88 -9.65 -9.52
CA ALA A 81 6.67 -8.49 -9.09
C ALA A 81 5.87 -7.20 -9.21
N ILE A 82 5.24 -6.97 -10.37
CA ILE A 82 4.43 -5.76 -10.59
C ILE A 82 3.12 -5.80 -9.80
N ILE A 83 2.48 -6.96 -9.67
CA ILE A 83 1.29 -7.12 -8.80
C ILE A 83 1.62 -6.66 -7.38
N ASN A 84 2.71 -7.16 -6.80
CA ASN A 84 3.11 -6.82 -5.44
C ASN A 84 3.58 -5.36 -5.33
N PHE A 85 4.30 -4.83 -6.33
CA PHE A 85 4.68 -3.42 -6.37
C PHE A 85 3.47 -2.51 -6.25
N VAL A 86 2.50 -2.67 -7.15
CA VAL A 86 1.28 -1.83 -7.17
C VAL A 86 0.44 -2.01 -5.90
N TRP A 87 0.39 -3.23 -5.36
CA TRP A 87 -0.32 -3.52 -4.12
C TRP A 87 0.31 -2.80 -2.91
N TRP A 88 1.65 -2.85 -2.77
CA TRP A 88 2.35 -2.16 -1.68
C TRP A 88 2.27 -0.63 -1.81
N VAL A 89 2.36 -0.09 -3.02
CA VAL A 89 2.13 1.34 -3.27
C VAL A 89 0.71 1.72 -2.81
N GLY A 90 -0.30 0.91 -3.15
CA GLY A 90 -1.68 1.13 -2.74
C GLY A 90 -1.85 1.16 -1.22
N ILE A 91 -1.29 0.19 -0.50
CA ILE A 91 -1.34 0.15 0.97
C ILE A 91 -0.71 1.41 1.58
N GLY A 92 0.44 1.86 1.06
CA GLY A 92 1.13 3.02 1.57
C GLY A 92 0.29 4.31 1.58
N HIS A 93 -0.62 4.46 0.65
CA HIS A 93 -1.38 5.70 0.46
C HIS A 93 -2.27 6.12 1.63
N ALA A 94 -2.93 5.17 2.29
CA ALA A 94 -3.89 5.50 3.33
C ALA A 94 -3.25 6.12 4.57
N GLY A 95 -2.04 5.75 4.92
CA GLY A 95 -1.39 6.34 6.09
C GLY A 95 -1.11 7.83 5.92
N THR A 96 -0.58 8.22 4.78
CA THR A 96 -0.39 9.65 4.47
C THR A 96 -1.73 10.35 4.32
N LEU A 97 -2.76 9.70 3.75
CA LEU A 97 -4.10 10.26 3.65
C LEU A 97 -4.72 10.49 5.03
N ILE A 98 -4.63 9.53 5.95
CA ILE A 98 -5.12 9.67 7.32
C ILE A 98 -4.43 10.84 8.01
N SER A 99 -3.11 10.93 7.90
CA SER A 99 -2.35 11.97 8.58
C SER A 99 -2.46 13.33 7.91
N ALA A 100 -2.49 13.41 6.59
CA ALA A 100 -2.53 14.67 5.84
C ALA A 100 -3.97 15.15 5.60
N ILE A 101 -4.78 14.40 4.85
CA ILE A 101 -6.12 14.86 4.43
C ILE A 101 -7.04 15.03 5.63
N LEU A 102 -7.08 14.08 6.58
CA LEU A 102 -7.91 14.23 7.76
C LEU A 102 -7.40 15.37 8.67
N HIS A 103 -6.10 15.70 8.61
CA HIS A 103 -5.58 16.87 9.30
C HIS A 103 -6.09 18.18 8.68
N LEU A 104 -6.02 18.31 7.36
CA LEU A 104 -6.55 19.47 6.64
C LEU A 104 -8.05 19.63 6.87
N PHE A 105 -8.81 18.56 6.95
CA PHE A 105 -10.23 18.57 7.31
C PHE A 105 -10.51 18.69 8.82
N ARG A 106 -9.46 18.92 9.64
CA ARG A 106 -9.57 19.10 11.11
C ARG A 106 -10.30 17.94 11.81
N GLN A 107 -10.08 16.69 11.35
CA GLN A 107 -10.68 15.51 11.94
C GLN A 107 -9.86 15.02 13.14
N ASN A 108 -10.31 15.29 14.35
CA ASN A 108 -9.56 14.98 15.59
C ASN A 108 -9.43 13.48 15.87
N TRP A 109 -10.37 12.64 15.40
CA TRP A 109 -10.33 11.21 15.61
C TRP A 109 -9.10 10.52 14.99
N ARG A 110 -8.48 11.14 13.97
CA ARG A 110 -7.24 10.62 13.36
C ARG A 110 -6.09 10.48 14.36
N ASN A 111 -6.04 11.31 15.42
CA ASN A 111 -4.90 11.37 16.35
C ASN A 111 -4.63 10.04 17.06
N ALA A 112 -5.64 9.19 17.23
CA ALA A 112 -5.49 7.88 17.84
C ALA A 112 -4.82 6.84 16.92
N ILE A 113 -4.86 7.04 15.60
CA ILE A 113 -4.42 6.06 14.61
C ILE A 113 -3.32 6.56 13.67
N ASN A 114 -3.07 7.87 13.62
CA ASN A 114 -2.15 8.47 12.63
C ASN A 114 -0.72 7.91 12.72
N ARG A 115 -0.19 7.67 13.91
CA ARG A 115 1.17 7.11 14.07
C ARG A 115 1.30 5.69 13.50
N PHE A 116 0.28 4.86 13.71
CA PHE A 116 0.23 3.53 13.08
C PHE A 116 0.16 3.64 11.58
N ALA A 117 -0.68 4.54 11.09
CA ALA A 117 -0.88 4.76 9.67
C ALA A 117 0.39 5.30 8.98
N GLU A 118 1.06 6.31 9.56
CA GLU A 118 2.32 6.87 9.04
C GLU A 118 3.44 5.82 9.02
N THR A 119 3.57 5.04 10.10
CA THR A 119 4.58 3.97 10.19
C THR A 119 4.31 2.87 9.16
N MET A 120 3.05 2.45 9.01
CA MET A 120 2.63 1.49 7.98
C MET A 120 2.98 1.99 6.59
N THR A 121 2.69 3.27 6.27
CA THR A 121 3.05 3.89 5.00
C THR A 121 4.54 3.76 4.72
N LEU A 122 5.39 4.13 5.68
CA LEU A 122 6.83 4.08 5.48
C LEU A 122 7.31 2.67 5.12
N PHE A 123 6.88 1.67 5.89
CA PHE A 123 7.24 0.27 5.60
C PHE A 123 6.65 -0.24 4.30
N ALA A 124 5.41 0.10 3.96
CA ALA A 124 4.79 -0.29 2.70
C ALA A 124 5.54 0.31 1.49
N VAL A 125 5.95 1.57 1.58
CA VAL A 125 6.70 2.22 0.49
C VAL A 125 8.13 1.66 0.38
N ILE A 126 8.78 1.28 1.49
CA ILE A 126 10.07 0.56 1.46
C ILE A 126 9.90 -0.78 0.73
N CYS A 127 8.85 -1.55 1.05
CA CYS A 127 8.54 -2.79 0.33
C CYS A 127 8.30 -2.52 -1.16
N ALA A 128 7.57 -1.47 -1.51
CA ALA A 128 7.34 -1.08 -2.90
C ALA A 128 8.62 -0.74 -3.64
N LEU A 129 9.53 0.03 -3.04
CA LEU A 129 10.80 0.46 -3.64
C LEU A 129 11.76 -0.69 -4.01
N VAL A 130 11.60 -1.86 -3.38
CA VAL A 130 12.41 -3.03 -3.72
C VAL A 130 12.08 -3.54 -5.13
N PHE A 131 10.80 -3.52 -5.54
CA PHE A 131 10.36 -4.16 -6.78
C PHE A 131 10.91 -3.50 -8.05
N PRO A 132 10.95 -2.17 -8.24
CA PRO A 132 11.60 -1.57 -9.38
C PRO A 132 13.07 -2.00 -9.53
N GLY A 133 13.79 -2.09 -8.41
CA GLY A 133 15.21 -2.51 -8.41
C GLY A 133 15.41 -3.96 -8.87
N ILE A 134 14.56 -4.89 -8.44
CA ILE A 134 14.68 -6.31 -8.81
C ILE A 134 14.01 -6.64 -10.15
N HIS A 135 13.00 -5.84 -10.57
CA HIS A 135 12.24 -6.08 -11.80
C HIS A 135 13.07 -5.87 -13.07
N VAL A 136 14.11 -5.06 -13.02
CA VAL A 136 15.04 -4.88 -14.15
C VAL A 136 15.86 -6.13 -14.47
N GLY A 137 15.75 -7.19 -13.68
CA GLY A 137 16.43 -8.46 -13.82
C GLY A 137 17.91 -8.41 -13.40
N ARG A 138 18.65 -7.50 -13.96
CA ARG A 138 20.05 -7.25 -13.62
C ARG A 138 20.16 -6.02 -12.74
N ILE A 139 20.18 -6.20 -11.43
CA ILE A 139 20.12 -5.12 -10.45
C ILE A 139 21.19 -4.03 -10.65
N TRP A 140 22.32 -4.37 -11.22
CA TRP A 140 23.40 -3.41 -11.51
C TRP A 140 23.09 -2.43 -12.64
N VAL A 141 22.03 -2.65 -13.43
CA VAL A 141 21.54 -1.68 -14.43
C VAL A 141 20.40 -0.82 -13.90
N ALA A 142 19.98 -0.97 -12.65
CA ALA A 142 18.91 -0.17 -12.04
C ALA A 142 19.20 1.35 -12.07
N TYR A 143 20.47 1.76 -12.16
CA TYR A 143 20.82 3.17 -12.31
C TYR A 143 20.30 3.80 -13.63
N TRP A 144 19.84 3.00 -14.60
CA TRP A 144 19.20 3.50 -15.82
C TRP A 144 17.88 4.24 -15.56
N PHE A 145 17.28 4.08 -14.38
CA PHE A 145 16.16 4.92 -13.96
C PHE A 145 16.56 6.35 -13.62
N LEU A 146 17.85 6.58 -13.31
CA LEU A 146 18.34 7.92 -13.03
C LEU A 146 18.48 8.75 -14.32
N PRO A 147 18.39 10.08 -14.26
CA PRO A 147 18.58 10.96 -15.42
C PRO A 147 20.06 11.06 -15.82
N LEU A 148 20.63 9.91 -16.14
CA LEU A 148 22.04 9.73 -16.54
C LEU A 148 22.09 8.90 -17.82
N PRO A 149 23.07 9.14 -18.70
CA PRO A 149 23.25 8.29 -19.87
C PRO A 149 23.70 6.88 -19.44
N ASN A 150 23.16 5.85 -20.13
CA ASN A 150 23.59 4.46 -19.95
C ASN A 150 24.96 4.19 -20.60
N GLN A 151 25.44 2.92 -20.56
CA GLN A 151 26.73 2.53 -21.15
C GLN A 151 26.82 2.79 -22.66
N MET A 152 25.68 2.91 -23.35
CA MET A 152 25.65 3.23 -24.80
C MET A 152 25.46 4.73 -25.05
N GLY A 153 25.58 5.58 -24.02
CA GLY A 153 25.35 7.02 -24.13
C GLY A 153 23.91 7.45 -24.33
N MET A 154 22.96 6.54 -24.17
CA MET A 154 21.52 6.84 -24.30
C MET A 154 20.93 7.30 -22.99
N TRP A 155 20.05 8.30 -23.07
CA TRP A 155 19.30 8.82 -21.94
C TRP A 155 18.04 8.01 -21.71
N PRO A 156 17.52 7.91 -20.45
CA PRO A 156 16.21 7.33 -20.19
C PRO A 156 15.11 7.99 -21.01
N ASN A 157 14.14 7.21 -21.45
CA ASN A 157 12.98 7.74 -22.14
C ASN A 157 12.03 8.43 -21.16
N MET A 158 12.22 9.73 -20.94
CA MET A 158 11.42 10.54 -20.03
C MET A 158 9.93 10.67 -20.42
N ARG A 159 9.52 10.14 -21.58
CA ARG A 159 8.11 10.05 -21.97
C ARG A 159 7.44 8.75 -21.48
N SER A 160 8.20 7.82 -20.92
CA SER A 160 7.68 6.56 -20.40
C SER A 160 7.09 6.74 -19.00
N PRO A 161 5.83 6.33 -18.73
CA PRO A 161 5.25 6.32 -17.40
C PRO A 161 6.08 5.52 -16.39
N LEU A 162 6.74 4.43 -16.81
CA LEU A 162 7.60 3.60 -15.95
C LEU A 162 8.76 4.40 -15.32
N ILE A 163 9.29 5.39 -16.02
CA ILE A 163 10.30 6.30 -15.44
C ILE A 163 9.66 7.25 -14.44
N TRP A 164 8.44 7.72 -14.71
CA TRP A 164 7.73 8.60 -13.80
C TRP A 164 7.42 7.91 -12.47
N ASP A 165 7.12 6.61 -12.50
CA ASP A 165 6.89 5.80 -11.32
C ASP A 165 8.06 5.81 -10.35
N PHE A 166 9.29 5.65 -10.87
CA PHE A 166 10.48 5.72 -10.04
C PHE A 166 10.57 7.04 -9.29
N PHE A 167 10.42 8.17 -10.00
CA PHE A 167 10.47 9.49 -9.37
C PHE A 167 9.30 9.73 -8.43
N ALA A 168 8.09 9.30 -8.81
CA ALA A 168 6.88 9.47 -8.01
C ALA A 168 6.99 8.71 -6.68
N VAL A 169 7.38 7.44 -6.70
CA VAL A 169 7.50 6.61 -5.50
C VAL A 169 8.66 7.07 -4.62
N PHE A 170 9.80 7.48 -5.21
CA PHE A 170 10.93 8.02 -4.45
C PHE A 170 10.59 9.36 -3.78
N THR A 171 9.90 10.26 -4.47
CA THR A 171 9.41 11.52 -3.90
C THR A 171 8.41 11.25 -2.79
N TYR A 172 7.51 10.31 -3.01
CA TYR A 172 6.53 9.89 -2.01
C TYR A 172 7.19 9.32 -0.75
N PHE A 173 8.20 8.46 -0.92
CA PHE A 173 9.01 7.95 0.19
C PHE A 173 9.64 9.07 1.00
N THR A 174 10.29 10.03 0.31
CA THR A 174 10.98 11.15 0.96
C THR A 174 10.03 12.02 1.75
N VAL A 175 8.90 12.41 1.16
CA VAL A 175 7.90 13.25 1.84
C VAL A 175 7.24 12.50 3.00
N SER A 176 6.92 11.22 2.82
CA SER A 176 6.35 10.38 3.89
C SER A 176 7.32 10.19 5.05
N LEU A 177 8.60 10.01 4.77
CA LEU A 177 9.65 9.91 5.79
C LEU A 177 9.78 11.23 6.58
N LEU A 178 9.79 12.37 5.90
CA LEU A 178 9.84 13.67 6.55
C LEU A 178 8.59 13.93 7.39
N PHE A 179 7.42 13.58 6.90
CA PHE A 179 6.15 13.74 7.60
C PHE A 179 6.10 12.89 8.88
N TRP A 180 6.42 11.60 8.76
CA TRP A 180 6.53 10.67 9.87
C TRP A 180 7.57 11.11 10.91
N TYR A 181 8.77 11.47 10.46
CA TYR A 181 9.85 11.88 11.36
C TYR A 181 9.53 13.18 12.09
N THR A 182 8.99 14.19 11.39
CA THR A 182 8.52 15.42 12.01
C THR A 182 7.52 15.13 13.11
N GLY A 183 6.57 14.23 12.84
CA GLY A 183 5.61 13.80 13.83
C GLY A 183 6.22 13.11 15.06
N LEU A 184 7.32 12.37 14.89
CA LEU A 184 7.99 11.65 15.99
C LEU A 184 8.87 12.51 16.88
N ILE A 185 9.28 13.72 16.46
CA ILE A 185 10.19 14.57 17.23
C ILE A 185 9.70 14.82 18.66
N PRO A 186 8.45 15.24 18.92
CA PRO A 186 7.94 15.39 20.30
C PRO A 186 7.85 14.08 21.06
N ASP A 187 7.50 12.98 20.38
CA ASP A 187 7.37 11.66 20.99
C ASP A 187 8.74 11.15 21.47
N LEU A 188 9.77 11.29 20.62
CA LEU A 188 11.16 10.95 20.95
C LEU A 188 11.71 11.81 22.10
N ALA A 189 11.34 13.10 22.16
CA ALA A 189 11.71 13.97 23.27
C ALA A 189 11.08 13.51 24.58
N THR A 190 9.82 13.09 24.56
CA THR A 190 9.14 12.51 25.72
C THR A 190 9.85 11.25 26.21
N LEU A 191 10.21 10.33 25.29
CA LEU A 191 10.97 9.13 25.65
C LEU A 191 12.39 9.46 26.16
N ARG A 192 13.07 10.47 25.59
CA ARG A 192 14.36 10.97 26.08
C ARG A 192 14.30 11.41 27.54
N ASP A 193 13.27 12.17 27.89
CA ASP A 193 13.14 12.75 29.23
C ASP A 193 12.85 11.66 30.30
N ARG A 194 12.27 10.55 29.87
CA ARG A 194 12.00 9.37 30.71
C ARG A 194 13.14 8.35 30.71
N ALA A 195 14.02 8.35 29.71
CA ALA A 195 15.09 7.38 29.53
C ALA A 195 16.37 7.72 30.31
N LYS A 196 17.23 6.70 30.57
CA LYS A 196 18.55 6.83 31.18
C LYS A 196 19.64 6.22 30.28
N GLY A 197 20.88 6.64 30.49
CA GLY A 197 22.05 6.06 29.82
C GLY A 197 22.06 6.22 28.32
N LEU A 198 22.41 5.17 27.59
CA LEU A 198 22.51 5.19 26.11
C LEU A 198 21.18 5.51 25.43
N LYS A 199 20.06 4.96 25.95
CA LYS A 199 18.72 5.26 25.38
C LYS A 199 18.42 6.75 25.38
N LYS A 200 18.78 7.47 26.47
CA LYS A 200 18.62 8.92 26.55
C LYS A 200 19.40 9.67 25.48
N LYS A 201 20.64 9.23 25.21
CA LYS A 201 21.49 9.85 24.17
C LYS A 201 20.91 9.61 22.76
N VAL A 202 20.47 8.39 22.46
CA VAL A 202 19.88 8.02 21.18
C VAL A 202 18.58 8.81 20.93
N TYR A 203 17.65 8.78 21.87
CA TYR A 203 16.40 9.55 21.75
C TYR A 203 16.68 11.07 21.68
N GLY A 204 17.68 11.57 22.43
CA GLY A 204 18.08 12.96 22.40
C GLY A 204 18.64 13.40 21.05
N PHE A 205 19.42 12.57 20.40
CA PHE A 205 19.94 12.81 19.05
C PHE A 205 18.78 12.95 18.03
N PHE A 206 17.86 12.00 18.02
CA PHE A 206 16.73 12.00 17.10
C PHE A 206 15.63 13.01 17.46
N ALA A 207 15.56 13.50 18.70
CA ALA A 207 14.63 14.55 19.09
C ALA A 207 15.06 15.96 18.65
N LEU A 208 16.21 16.13 18.00
CA LEU A 208 16.72 17.37 17.40
C LEU A 208 16.65 18.58 18.36
N GLY A 209 16.94 18.39 19.65
CA GLY A 209 16.92 19.45 20.64
C GLY A 209 15.52 19.96 21.03
N TRP A 210 14.47 19.20 20.77
CA TRP A 210 13.11 19.51 21.17
C TRP A 210 12.99 19.65 22.71
N ARG A 211 12.40 20.76 23.17
CA ARG A 211 12.20 21.07 24.60
C ARG A 211 10.74 21.36 24.96
N GLY A 212 9.83 21.33 23.99
CA GLY A 212 8.41 21.59 24.21
C GLY A 212 8.03 23.05 24.45
N GLY A 213 8.91 24.01 24.11
CA GLY A 213 8.60 25.44 24.23
C GLY A 213 7.53 25.89 23.24
N ASN A 214 6.77 26.94 23.60
CA ASN A 214 5.65 27.46 22.80
C ASN A 214 6.05 27.77 21.34
N ARG A 215 7.22 28.34 21.13
CA ARG A 215 7.74 28.65 19.79
C ARG A 215 8.03 27.38 18.98
N GLN A 216 8.52 26.32 19.65
CA GLN A 216 8.75 25.03 18.98
C GLN A 216 7.45 24.37 18.57
N TRP A 217 6.41 24.43 19.42
CA TRP A 217 5.08 23.92 19.07
C TRP A 217 4.46 24.67 17.89
N GLN A 218 4.55 26.01 17.85
CA GLN A 218 4.08 26.80 16.72
C GLN A 218 4.78 26.42 15.40
N HIS A 219 6.11 26.28 15.43
CA HIS A 219 6.85 25.85 14.23
C HIS A 219 6.52 24.41 13.82
N TYR A 220 6.31 23.53 14.79
CA TYR A 220 5.92 22.14 14.55
C TYR A 220 4.55 22.07 13.87
N GLU A 221 3.55 22.76 14.41
CA GLU A 221 2.20 22.77 13.83
C GLU A 221 2.21 23.35 12.41
N LEU A 222 2.97 24.42 12.18
CA LEU A 222 3.13 25.00 10.85
C LEU A 222 3.83 24.03 9.89
N ALA A 223 4.95 23.43 10.29
CA ALA A 223 5.68 22.46 9.47
C ALA A 223 4.82 21.25 9.15
N TYR A 224 4.08 20.73 10.14
CA TYR A 224 3.20 19.60 9.97
C TYR A 224 2.02 19.92 9.03
N LEU A 225 1.47 21.14 9.11
CA LEU A 225 0.42 21.64 8.21
C LEU A 225 0.93 21.77 6.76
N VAL A 226 2.13 22.34 6.56
CA VAL A 226 2.76 22.47 5.24
C VAL A 226 3.04 21.11 4.64
N LEU A 227 3.60 20.18 5.41
CA LEU A 227 3.83 18.80 4.97
C LEU A 227 2.52 18.10 4.62
N ALA A 228 1.45 18.28 5.39
CA ALA A 228 0.13 17.75 5.05
C ALA A 228 -0.40 18.33 3.74
N GLY A 229 -0.21 19.64 3.51
CA GLY A 229 -0.59 20.31 2.27
C GLY A 229 0.15 19.78 1.04
N ILE A 230 1.45 19.48 1.16
CA ILE A 230 2.26 18.89 0.09
C ILE A 230 1.93 17.42 -0.11
N SER A 231 1.75 16.66 0.97
CA SER A 231 1.49 15.22 0.90
C SER A 231 0.15 14.89 0.26
N THR A 232 -0.85 15.74 0.41
CA THR A 232 -2.20 15.50 -0.12
C THR A 232 -2.23 15.36 -1.65
N PRO A 233 -1.79 16.34 -2.46
CA PRO A 233 -1.74 16.19 -3.91
C PRO A 233 -0.72 15.12 -4.35
N LEU A 234 0.38 14.95 -3.60
CA LEU A 234 1.39 13.95 -3.90
C LEU A 234 0.82 12.53 -3.82
N VAL A 235 0.06 12.20 -2.77
CA VAL A 235 -0.61 10.89 -2.63
C VAL A 235 -1.52 10.60 -3.82
N LEU A 236 -2.31 11.58 -4.24
CA LEU A 236 -3.21 11.43 -5.39
C LEU A 236 -2.42 11.26 -6.69
N SER A 237 -1.35 12.05 -6.89
CA SER A 237 -0.56 12.02 -8.12
C SER A 237 0.25 10.74 -8.29
N VAL A 238 0.86 10.22 -7.22
CA VAL A 238 1.68 8.99 -7.30
C VAL A 238 0.85 7.83 -7.83
N HIS A 239 -0.36 7.62 -7.30
CA HIS A 239 -1.20 6.50 -7.75
C HIS A 239 -1.78 6.74 -9.16
N SER A 240 -2.01 8.00 -9.52
CA SER A 240 -2.39 8.37 -10.88
C SER A 240 -1.25 8.10 -11.87
N VAL A 241 0.00 8.34 -11.48
CA VAL A 241 1.20 8.03 -12.30
C VAL A 241 1.34 6.53 -12.49
N VAL A 242 1.33 5.73 -11.41
CA VAL A 242 1.37 4.26 -11.48
C VAL A 242 0.26 3.68 -12.35
N SER A 243 -0.93 4.26 -12.30
CA SER A 243 -2.04 3.81 -13.16
C SER A 243 -1.82 4.12 -14.64
N SER A 244 -1.00 5.14 -14.94
CA SER A 244 -0.71 5.54 -16.32
C SER A 244 0.11 4.48 -17.07
N ASP A 245 0.85 3.61 -16.38
CA ASP A 245 1.53 2.46 -16.99
C ASP A 245 0.54 1.54 -17.74
N PHE A 246 -0.67 1.47 -17.24
CA PHE A 246 -1.75 0.70 -17.85
C PHE A 246 -2.62 1.57 -18.77
N ALA A 247 -3.08 2.72 -18.29
CA ALA A 247 -4.05 3.58 -18.97
C ALA A 247 -3.56 4.13 -20.31
N THR A 248 -2.26 4.34 -20.48
CA THR A 248 -1.66 4.85 -21.73
C THR A 248 -1.20 3.75 -22.70
N SER A 249 -1.37 2.47 -22.30
CA SER A 249 -1.04 1.35 -23.17
C SER A 249 -2.12 1.14 -24.26
N VAL A 250 -1.78 0.32 -25.25
CA VAL A 250 -2.73 -0.07 -26.32
C VAL A 250 -3.42 -1.41 -26.05
N ILE A 251 -3.14 -2.03 -24.89
CA ILE A 251 -3.63 -3.38 -24.56
C ILE A 251 -5.12 -3.31 -24.21
N PRO A 252 -5.97 -4.19 -24.78
CA PRO A 252 -7.39 -4.26 -24.45
C PRO A 252 -7.61 -4.53 -22.97
N GLY A 253 -8.49 -3.76 -22.32
CA GLY A 253 -8.74 -3.81 -20.88
C GLY A 253 -7.74 -3.03 -20.02
N TRP A 254 -6.68 -2.44 -20.60
CA TRP A 254 -5.80 -1.48 -19.96
C TRP A 254 -6.07 -0.05 -20.42
N HIS A 255 -6.28 0.12 -21.73
CA HIS A 255 -6.49 1.41 -22.36
C HIS A 255 -7.80 2.04 -21.90
N THR A 256 -7.77 2.80 -20.80
CA THR A 256 -8.95 3.47 -20.25
C THR A 256 -8.57 4.70 -19.42
N THR A 257 -9.42 5.71 -19.45
CA THR A 257 -9.25 6.95 -18.68
C THR A 257 -9.73 6.83 -17.22
N ILE A 258 -10.44 5.76 -16.87
CA ILE A 258 -10.94 5.56 -15.50
C ILE A 258 -9.85 5.08 -14.53
N PHE A 259 -8.74 4.54 -15.02
CA PHE A 259 -7.69 3.97 -14.17
C PHE A 259 -7.13 4.96 -13.16
N PRO A 260 -6.72 6.19 -13.47
CA PRO A 260 -6.19 7.11 -12.47
C PRO A 260 -7.11 7.34 -11.26
N PRO A 261 -8.37 7.77 -11.40
CA PRO A 261 -9.25 7.94 -10.26
C PRO A 261 -9.62 6.63 -9.55
N TYR A 262 -9.75 5.55 -10.31
CA TYR A 262 -10.05 4.23 -9.80
C TYR A 262 -8.91 3.68 -8.92
N PHE A 263 -7.66 3.78 -9.38
CA PHE A 263 -6.48 3.35 -8.61
C PHE A 263 -6.34 4.14 -7.31
N VAL A 264 -6.62 5.45 -7.33
CA VAL A 264 -6.62 6.27 -6.11
C VAL A 264 -7.69 5.80 -5.13
N ALA A 265 -8.92 5.57 -5.58
CA ALA A 265 -10.00 5.06 -4.72
C ALA A 265 -9.65 3.69 -4.11
N GLY A 266 -9.11 2.77 -4.93
CA GLY A 266 -8.64 1.45 -4.50
C GLY A 266 -7.50 1.51 -3.50
N ALA A 267 -6.55 2.45 -3.69
CA ALA A 267 -5.45 2.68 -2.76
C ALA A 267 -5.94 3.15 -1.39
N ILE A 268 -6.87 4.10 -1.36
CA ILE A 268 -7.50 4.54 -0.12
C ILE A 268 -8.21 3.37 0.57
N TYR A 269 -8.97 2.60 -0.19
CA TYR A 269 -9.74 1.46 0.29
C TYR A 269 -8.84 0.37 0.91
N SER A 270 -7.81 -0.09 0.18
CA SER A 270 -6.87 -1.10 0.66
C SER A 270 -6.06 -0.64 1.87
N GLY A 271 -5.61 0.61 1.84
CA GLY A 271 -4.81 1.15 2.91
C GLY A 271 -5.60 1.36 4.20
N PHE A 272 -6.88 1.79 4.15
CA PHE A 272 -7.74 1.78 5.34
C PHE A 272 -8.00 0.36 5.84
N GLY A 273 -8.13 -0.63 4.96
CA GLY A 273 -8.18 -2.04 5.33
C GLY A 273 -6.95 -2.47 6.11
N MET A 274 -5.75 -2.12 5.66
CA MET A 274 -4.50 -2.47 6.35
C MET A 274 -4.35 -1.73 7.68
N VAL A 275 -4.63 -0.42 7.73
CA VAL A 275 -4.60 0.35 9.00
C VAL A 275 -5.58 -0.23 10.00
N MET A 276 -6.78 -0.63 9.57
CA MET A 276 -7.77 -1.28 10.43
C MET A 276 -7.25 -2.61 11.00
N THR A 277 -6.67 -3.46 10.14
CA THR A 277 -6.07 -4.74 10.55
C THR A 277 -5.02 -4.52 11.63
N LEU A 278 -4.05 -3.63 11.37
CA LEU A 278 -2.95 -3.33 12.30
C LEU A 278 -3.44 -2.66 13.58
N SER A 279 -4.41 -1.74 13.49
CA SER A 279 -4.97 -1.05 14.65
C SER A 279 -5.73 -2.01 15.57
N ILE A 280 -6.45 -2.99 15.03
CA ILE A 280 -7.15 -4.00 15.84
C ILE A 280 -6.15 -4.91 16.56
N ILE A 281 -5.07 -5.33 15.87
CA ILE A 281 -3.99 -6.11 16.47
C ILE A 281 -3.33 -5.31 17.60
N ALA A 282 -2.88 -4.08 17.31
CA ALA A 282 -2.22 -3.20 18.28
C ALA A 282 -3.11 -2.91 19.50
N ARG A 283 -4.39 -2.63 19.25
CA ARG A 283 -5.41 -2.43 20.29
C ARG A 283 -5.48 -3.61 21.26
N LYS A 284 -5.41 -4.84 20.74
CA LYS A 284 -5.46 -6.06 21.56
C LYS A 284 -4.14 -6.35 22.27
N VAL A 285 -3.02 -6.26 21.55
CA VAL A 285 -1.69 -6.62 22.07
C VAL A 285 -1.22 -5.64 23.16
N TYR A 286 -1.45 -4.35 22.96
CA TYR A 286 -1.01 -3.29 23.87
C TYR A 286 -2.13 -2.78 24.81
N ASN A 287 -3.31 -3.41 24.82
CA ASN A 287 -4.46 -3.01 25.64
C ASN A 287 -4.90 -1.54 25.41
N LEU A 288 -4.79 -1.05 24.19
CA LEU A 288 -5.12 0.33 23.81
C LEU A 288 -6.62 0.55 23.48
N GLY A 289 -7.51 -0.27 24.03
CA GLY A 289 -8.95 -0.20 23.76
C GLY A 289 -9.62 1.11 24.16
N HIS A 290 -9.05 1.83 25.10
CA HIS A 290 -9.49 3.15 25.57
C HIS A 290 -8.95 4.31 24.70
N ILE A 291 -7.91 4.09 23.89
CA ILE A 291 -7.36 5.07 22.95
C ILE A 291 -7.90 4.82 21.55
N ILE A 292 -7.75 3.58 21.04
CA ILE A 292 -8.32 3.15 19.74
C ILE A 292 -9.71 2.56 20.03
N THR A 293 -10.71 3.39 20.10
CA THR A 293 -12.08 2.98 20.46
C THR A 293 -12.81 2.37 19.27
N VAL A 294 -13.98 1.76 19.52
CA VAL A 294 -14.86 1.24 18.46
C VAL A 294 -15.34 2.36 17.53
N GLU A 295 -15.46 3.59 18.05
CA GLU A 295 -15.83 4.77 17.24
C GLU A 295 -14.81 5.10 16.17
N HIS A 296 -13.50 4.95 16.46
CA HIS A 296 -12.44 5.11 15.47
C HIS A 296 -12.54 4.05 14.36
N LEU A 297 -12.79 2.80 14.75
CA LEU A 297 -12.96 1.69 13.80
C LEU A 297 -14.23 1.88 12.94
N ASP A 298 -15.32 2.34 13.52
CA ASP A 298 -16.57 2.65 12.79
C ASP A 298 -16.35 3.74 11.73
N LYS A 299 -15.62 4.82 12.06
CA LYS A 299 -15.27 5.87 11.08
C LYS A 299 -14.39 5.37 9.94
N MET A 300 -13.41 4.53 10.24
CA MET A 300 -12.60 3.89 9.20
C MET A 300 -13.47 2.99 8.30
N ALA A 301 -14.38 2.22 8.86
CA ALA A 301 -15.30 1.38 8.10
C ALA A 301 -16.24 2.19 7.19
N GLN A 302 -16.68 3.39 7.62
CA GLN A 302 -17.46 4.31 6.78
C GLN A 302 -16.67 4.81 5.57
N ILE A 303 -15.39 5.14 5.73
CA ILE A 303 -14.51 5.52 4.61
C ILE A 303 -14.28 4.32 3.68
N MET A 304 -14.08 3.12 4.24
CA MET A 304 -13.96 1.90 3.44
C MET A 304 -15.23 1.60 2.65
N LEU A 305 -16.42 1.84 3.23
CA LEU A 305 -17.68 1.71 2.50
C LEU A 305 -17.74 2.68 1.31
N LEU A 306 -17.44 3.95 1.54
CA LEU A 306 -17.46 4.97 0.49
C LEU A 306 -16.51 4.61 -0.66
N THR A 307 -15.25 4.32 -0.33
CA THR A 307 -14.23 4.01 -1.33
C THR A 307 -14.46 2.66 -1.99
N GLY A 308 -14.98 1.67 -1.27
CA GLY A 308 -15.40 0.38 -1.83
C GLY A 308 -16.56 0.52 -2.84
N CYS A 309 -17.52 1.42 -2.57
CA CYS A 309 -18.57 1.76 -3.56
C CYS A 309 -17.98 2.43 -4.81
N MET A 310 -16.97 3.31 -4.65
CA MET A 310 -16.28 3.93 -5.79
C MET A 310 -15.53 2.89 -6.64
N VAL A 311 -14.87 1.93 -6.00
CA VAL A 311 -14.19 0.82 -6.67
C VAL A 311 -15.19 -0.07 -7.41
N GLY A 312 -16.30 -0.44 -6.76
CA GLY A 312 -17.37 -1.21 -7.40
C GLY A 312 -18.01 -0.49 -8.60
N TYR A 313 -18.18 0.82 -8.51
CA TYR A 313 -18.62 1.65 -9.62
C TYR A 313 -17.60 1.58 -10.79
N ALA A 314 -16.30 1.72 -10.48
CA ALA A 314 -15.27 1.65 -11.52
C ALA A 314 -15.28 0.30 -12.26
N TYR A 315 -15.37 -0.82 -11.55
CA TYR A 315 -15.49 -2.15 -12.16
C TYR A 315 -16.71 -2.25 -13.08
N SER A 316 -17.84 -1.72 -12.65
CA SER A 316 -19.08 -1.72 -13.45
C SER A 316 -18.92 -0.87 -14.70
N MET A 317 -18.28 0.30 -14.58
CA MET A 317 -18.04 1.19 -15.71
C MET A 317 -17.06 0.63 -16.73
N GLU A 318 -16.03 -0.10 -16.29
CA GLU A 318 -15.11 -0.79 -17.22
C GLU A 318 -15.88 -1.78 -18.11
N PHE A 319 -16.75 -2.62 -17.51
CA PHE A 319 -17.59 -3.55 -18.27
C PHE A 319 -18.58 -2.82 -19.20
N PHE A 320 -19.20 -1.77 -18.69
CA PHE A 320 -20.13 -0.97 -19.47
C PHE A 320 -19.45 -0.36 -20.71
N VAL A 321 -18.28 0.26 -20.52
CA VAL A 321 -17.54 0.90 -21.62
C VAL A 321 -17.06 -0.14 -22.64
N ALA A 322 -16.58 -1.30 -22.21
CA ALA A 322 -16.18 -2.39 -23.11
C ALA A 322 -17.36 -2.90 -23.95
N TRP A 323 -18.52 -3.07 -23.34
CA TRP A 323 -19.76 -3.44 -24.05
C TRP A 323 -20.24 -2.34 -24.97
N TYR A 324 -20.32 -1.09 -24.50
CA TYR A 324 -20.84 0.04 -25.23
C TYR A 324 -19.99 0.41 -26.46
N SER A 325 -18.65 0.26 -26.34
CA SER A 325 -17.73 0.57 -27.43
C SER A 325 -17.93 -0.29 -28.68
N GLY A 326 -18.49 -1.49 -28.53
CA GLY A 326 -18.63 -2.47 -29.62
C GLY A 326 -17.28 -3.01 -30.13
N ASN A 327 -16.17 -2.69 -29.48
CA ASN A 327 -14.85 -3.19 -29.83
C ASN A 327 -14.73 -4.68 -29.45
N PRO A 328 -14.50 -5.59 -30.42
CA PRO A 328 -14.46 -7.03 -30.14
C PRO A 328 -13.30 -7.42 -29.23
N TYR A 329 -12.17 -6.74 -29.27
CA TYR A 329 -11.00 -7.02 -28.42
C TYR A 329 -11.27 -6.64 -26.96
N GLU A 330 -11.86 -5.46 -26.73
CA GLU A 330 -12.26 -5.03 -25.39
C GLU A 330 -13.34 -5.96 -24.82
N SER A 331 -14.38 -6.24 -25.58
CA SER A 331 -15.45 -7.14 -25.15
C SER A 331 -14.90 -8.53 -24.81
N PHE A 332 -14.00 -9.07 -25.63
CA PHE A 332 -13.34 -10.36 -25.35
C PHE A 332 -12.52 -10.32 -24.05
N ALA A 333 -11.72 -9.27 -23.84
CA ALA A 333 -10.89 -9.14 -22.64
C ALA A 333 -11.74 -9.18 -21.36
N PHE A 334 -12.89 -8.51 -21.33
CA PHE A 334 -13.77 -8.49 -20.17
C PHE A 334 -14.55 -9.80 -19.99
N VAL A 335 -15.00 -10.44 -21.06
CA VAL A 335 -15.59 -11.79 -21.02
C VAL A 335 -14.55 -12.80 -20.49
N ASN A 336 -13.30 -12.72 -20.95
CA ASN A 336 -12.21 -13.57 -20.48
C ASN A 336 -11.89 -13.36 -18.99
N ARG A 337 -12.00 -12.12 -18.46
CA ARG A 337 -11.88 -11.88 -17.01
C ARG A 337 -12.95 -12.65 -16.22
N ALA A 338 -14.19 -12.62 -16.66
CA ALA A 338 -15.33 -13.20 -15.95
C ALA A 338 -15.47 -14.71 -16.11
N LEU A 339 -15.14 -15.25 -17.30
CA LEU A 339 -15.44 -16.63 -17.70
C LEU A 339 -14.19 -17.41 -18.19
N GLY A 340 -13.05 -16.74 -18.32
CA GLY A 340 -11.79 -17.35 -18.80
C GLY A 340 -11.13 -18.27 -17.77
N PRO A 341 -9.92 -18.77 -18.05
CA PRO A 341 -9.23 -19.74 -17.20
C PRO A 341 -8.97 -19.27 -15.76
N TYR A 342 -8.86 -17.96 -15.55
CA TYR A 342 -8.64 -17.36 -14.23
C TYR A 342 -9.91 -16.72 -13.64
N TRP A 343 -11.12 -17.13 -14.07
CA TRP A 343 -12.40 -16.59 -13.58
C TRP A 343 -12.50 -16.53 -12.06
N TRP A 344 -11.93 -17.48 -11.37
CA TRP A 344 -11.92 -17.56 -9.91
C TRP A 344 -11.24 -16.33 -9.26
N GLY A 345 -10.15 -15.82 -9.86
CA GLY A 345 -9.46 -14.64 -9.35
C GLY A 345 -10.31 -13.37 -9.52
N TYR A 346 -11.00 -13.24 -10.64
CA TYR A 346 -11.93 -12.15 -10.87
C TYR A 346 -13.10 -12.16 -9.87
N TRP A 347 -13.75 -13.29 -9.69
CA TRP A 347 -14.88 -13.38 -8.75
C TRP A 347 -14.47 -13.28 -7.29
N ALA A 348 -13.27 -13.72 -6.92
CA ALA A 348 -12.69 -13.47 -5.60
C ALA A 348 -12.50 -11.95 -5.38
N MET A 349 -12.00 -11.21 -6.37
CA MET A 349 -11.90 -9.76 -6.34
C MET A 349 -13.28 -9.11 -6.12
N ILE A 350 -14.28 -9.48 -6.94
CA ILE A 350 -15.64 -8.94 -6.83
C ILE A 350 -16.24 -9.21 -5.45
N PHE A 351 -16.11 -10.44 -4.96
CA PHE A 351 -16.63 -10.79 -3.64
C PHE A 351 -15.99 -9.93 -2.54
N CYS A 352 -14.67 -9.86 -2.49
CA CYS A 352 -13.95 -9.15 -1.44
C CYS A 352 -14.10 -7.62 -1.52
N ASN A 353 -14.11 -7.04 -2.72
CA ASN A 353 -14.07 -5.59 -2.89
C ASN A 353 -15.45 -4.95 -3.10
N VAL A 354 -16.44 -5.71 -3.59
CA VAL A 354 -17.77 -5.17 -3.88
C VAL A 354 -18.81 -5.70 -2.88
N VAL A 355 -18.87 -7.03 -2.68
CA VAL A 355 -19.92 -7.63 -1.83
C VAL A 355 -19.63 -7.41 -0.35
N VAL A 356 -18.43 -7.73 0.10
CA VAL A 356 -18.05 -7.67 1.53
C VAL A 356 -18.21 -6.27 2.14
N PRO A 357 -17.79 -5.15 1.51
CA PRO A 357 -17.98 -3.84 2.11
C PRO A 357 -19.42 -3.38 2.21
N GLN A 358 -20.39 -3.99 1.51
CA GLN A 358 -21.79 -3.63 1.62
C GLN A 358 -22.39 -3.93 3.01
N PHE A 359 -21.81 -4.87 3.77
CA PHE A 359 -22.21 -5.08 5.15
C PHE A 359 -21.97 -3.85 6.04
N PHE A 360 -21.08 -2.95 5.64
CA PHE A 360 -20.81 -1.71 6.38
C PHE A 360 -21.94 -0.67 6.32
N TRP A 361 -22.98 -0.87 5.52
CA TRP A 361 -24.21 -0.07 5.63
C TRP A 361 -24.86 -0.24 7.00
N PHE A 362 -24.72 -1.38 7.63
CA PHE A 362 -25.34 -1.69 8.90
C PHE A 362 -24.38 -1.41 10.06
N GLU A 363 -24.77 -0.52 10.98
CA GLU A 363 -23.97 -0.13 12.15
C GLU A 363 -23.54 -1.34 13.00
N LYS A 364 -24.40 -2.36 13.12
CA LYS A 364 -24.11 -3.60 13.84
C LYS A 364 -22.80 -4.25 13.40
N TYR A 365 -22.50 -4.29 12.11
CA TYR A 365 -21.29 -4.89 11.55
C TYR A 365 -20.08 -3.95 11.68
N ARG A 366 -20.28 -2.63 11.50
CA ARG A 366 -19.22 -1.64 11.67
C ARG A 366 -18.69 -1.52 13.10
N ARG A 367 -19.48 -1.95 14.10
CA ARG A 367 -19.09 -1.93 15.52
C ARG A 367 -18.66 -3.29 16.06
N HIS A 368 -18.69 -4.35 15.25
CA HIS A 368 -18.30 -5.70 15.64
C HIS A 368 -16.85 -5.98 15.27
N ILE A 369 -15.93 -5.89 16.24
CA ILE A 369 -14.47 -5.94 16.01
C ILE A 369 -14.01 -7.20 15.26
N PRO A 370 -14.44 -8.44 15.59
CA PRO A 370 -14.05 -9.62 14.83
C PRO A 370 -14.47 -9.54 13.35
N PHE A 371 -15.67 -9.03 13.08
CA PHE A 371 -16.15 -8.84 11.72
C PHE A 371 -15.29 -7.81 10.96
N LEU A 372 -14.99 -6.66 11.59
CA LEU A 372 -14.10 -5.65 11.02
C LEU A 372 -12.72 -6.21 10.68
N PHE A 373 -12.17 -7.04 11.57
CA PHE A 373 -10.86 -7.67 11.35
C PHE A 373 -10.86 -8.60 10.13
N ILE A 374 -11.86 -9.50 10.05
CA ILE A 374 -11.99 -10.42 8.91
C ILE A 374 -12.21 -9.64 7.62
N THR A 375 -13.13 -8.66 7.64
CA THR A 375 -13.42 -7.84 6.46
C THR A 375 -12.20 -7.06 6.00
N SER A 376 -11.42 -6.49 6.91
CA SER A 376 -10.20 -5.75 6.55
C SER A 376 -9.14 -6.63 5.89
N ILE A 377 -9.03 -7.89 6.30
CA ILE A 377 -8.15 -8.87 5.63
C ILE A 377 -8.70 -9.24 4.25
N LEU A 378 -10.01 -9.51 4.13
CA LEU A 378 -10.63 -9.82 2.85
C LEU A 378 -10.47 -8.69 1.84
N VAL A 379 -10.58 -7.43 2.28
CA VAL A 379 -10.33 -6.26 1.44
C VAL A 379 -8.89 -6.26 0.90
N ASN A 380 -7.89 -6.52 1.75
CA ASN A 380 -6.49 -6.56 1.30
C ASN A 380 -6.24 -7.71 0.31
N ILE A 381 -6.86 -8.87 0.52
CA ILE A 381 -6.82 -10.01 -0.40
C ILE A 381 -7.50 -9.63 -1.72
N GLY A 382 -8.69 -9.02 -1.68
CA GLY A 382 -9.44 -8.61 -2.87
C GLY A 382 -8.68 -7.57 -3.69
N MET A 383 -7.99 -6.63 -3.03
CA MET A 383 -7.16 -5.63 -3.69
C MET A 383 -5.88 -6.23 -4.30
N TRP A 384 -5.36 -7.31 -3.74
CA TRP A 384 -4.29 -8.06 -4.38
C TRP A 384 -4.81 -8.78 -5.63
N PHE A 385 -5.99 -9.43 -5.55
CA PHE A 385 -6.63 -10.04 -6.72
C PHE A 385 -6.97 -9.03 -7.80
N GLU A 386 -7.32 -7.80 -7.46
CA GLU A 386 -7.52 -6.72 -8.43
C GLU A 386 -6.26 -6.51 -9.29
N ARG A 387 -5.07 -6.44 -8.66
CA ARG A 387 -3.80 -6.30 -9.39
C ARG A 387 -3.50 -7.55 -10.24
N PHE A 388 -3.85 -8.72 -9.74
CA PHE A 388 -3.76 -9.96 -10.50
C PHE A 388 -4.67 -9.94 -11.74
N VAL A 389 -5.91 -9.47 -11.61
CA VAL A 389 -6.85 -9.30 -12.73
C VAL A 389 -6.30 -8.33 -13.77
N ILE A 390 -5.82 -7.17 -13.32
CA ILE A 390 -5.30 -6.13 -14.22
C ILE A 390 -4.05 -6.63 -14.95
N VAL A 391 -3.11 -7.27 -14.27
CA VAL A 391 -1.84 -7.69 -14.86
C VAL A 391 -1.98 -9.03 -15.57
N VAL A 392 -2.20 -10.11 -14.84
CA VAL A 392 -2.12 -11.47 -15.40
C VAL A 392 -3.34 -11.82 -16.26
N ILE A 393 -4.56 -11.58 -15.76
CA ILE A 393 -5.77 -11.98 -16.50
C ILE A 393 -5.95 -11.16 -17.78
N THR A 394 -5.47 -9.93 -17.81
CA THR A 394 -5.51 -9.12 -19.03
C THR A 394 -4.46 -9.55 -20.03
N LEU A 395 -3.22 -9.81 -19.58
CA LEU A 395 -2.11 -10.10 -20.48
C LEU A 395 -2.11 -11.51 -21.06
N HIS A 396 -2.52 -12.55 -20.32
CA HIS A 396 -2.38 -13.96 -20.76
C HIS A 396 -3.14 -14.27 -22.05
N ARG A 397 -4.13 -13.48 -22.40
CA ARG A 397 -4.92 -13.55 -23.65
C ARG A 397 -5.22 -12.14 -24.16
N ASP A 398 -4.20 -11.49 -24.66
CA ASP A 398 -4.31 -10.19 -25.29
C ASP A 398 -4.92 -10.28 -26.71
N PHE A 399 -4.74 -9.26 -27.54
CA PHE A 399 -5.24 -9.22 -28.92
C PHE A 399 -4.43 -10.06 -29.93
N MET A 400 -3.37 -10.78 -29.49
CA MET A 400 -2.53 -11.64 -30.32
C MET A 400 -2.73 -13.12 -29.98
N PRO A 401 -3.78 -13.81 -30.55
CA PRO A 401 -4.08 -15.18 -30.17
C PRO A 401 -2.93 -16.18 -30.33
N GLY A 402 -2.04 -15.95 -31.28
CA GLY A 402 -0.84 -16.79 -31.47
C GLY A 402 0.20 -16.71 -30.34
N ALA A 403 0.10 -15.71 -29.48
CA ALA A 403 0.98 -15.53 -28.33
C ALA A 403 0.31 -15.94 -27.00
N TRP A 404 -0.95 -16.35 -26.99
CA TRP A 404 -1.69 -16.69 -25.77
C TRP A 404 -0.99 -17.80 -24.99
N ALA A 405 -0.72 -17.55 -23.70
CA ALA A 405 -0.09 -18.51 -22.81
C ALA A 405 -0.58 -18.33 -21.37
N MET A 406 -0.62 -19.43 -20.63
CA MET A 406 -0.96 -19.41 -19.21
C MET A 406 0.24 -18.97 -18.39
N TYR A 407 -0.01 -18.16 -17.36
CA TYR A 407 0.99 -17.74 -16.40
C TYR A 407 1.03 -18.73 -15.23
N ASN A 408 2.18 -19.38 -15.04
CA ASN A 408 2.44 -20.28 -13.95
C ASN A 408 3.61 -19.75 -13.11
N PRO A 409 3.37 -19.05 -12.00
CA PRO A 409 4.44 -18.60 -11.13
C PRO A 409 5.09 -19.83 -10.48
N CYS A 410 6.31 -20.15 -10.86
CA CYS A 410 7.03 -21.28 -10.30
C CYS A 410 8.44 -20.88 -9.89
N LEU A 411 8.81 -21.20 -8.64
CA LEU A 411 10.18 -21.04 -8.13
C LEU A 411 11.19 -22.00 -8.78
N LEU A 412 10.71 -23.05 -9.46
CA LEU A 412 11.52 -24.15 -10.02
C LEU A 412 11.51 -24.22 -11.57
N TYR A 413 10.76 -23.33 -12.24
CA TYR A 413 10.53 -23.44 -13.69
C TYR A 413 11.65 -22.78 -14.56
N THR A 414 12.85 -22.68 -14.06
CA THR A 414 13.90 -21.92 -14.69
C THR A 414 14.65 -22.64 -15.82
N SER A 415 14.63 -23.96 -15.85
CA SER A 415 15.37 -24.71 -16.88
C SER A 415 14.55 -24.90 -18.17
N ASP A 416 13.27 -25.21 -18.08
CA ASP A 416 12.48 -25.55 -19.26
C ASP A 416 12.03 -24.32 -20.09
N ALA A 417 11.74 -23.18 -19.47
CA ALA A 417 11.32 -21.98 -20.19
C ALA A 417 12.47 -21.33 -20.99
N ALA A 418 13.70 -21.43 -20.49
CA ALA A 418 14.89 -20.98 -21.22
C ALA A 418 15.22 -21.95 -22.37
N ASP A 419 15.02 -23.25 -22.16
CA ASP A 419 15.24 -24.28 -23.18
C ASP A 419 14.11 -24.27 -24.23
N GLU A 420 12.86 -23.98 -23.89
CA GLU A 420 11.80 -23.80 -24.87
C GLU A 420 12.00 -22.55 -25.74
N GLY A 421 12.51 -21.43 -25.17
CA GLY A 421 12.87 -20.24 -25.94
C GLY A 421 14.01 -20.50 -26.93
N LEU A 422 15.00 -21.27 -26.55
CA LEU A 422 16.08 -21.72 -27.43
C LEU A 422 15.65 -22.87 -28.36
N GLY A 423 14.75 -23.73 -27.91
CA GLY A 423 14.20 -24.85 -28.68
C GLY A 423 13.27 -24.42 -29.82
N VAL A 424 12.59 -23.30 -29.70
CA VAL A 424 11.76 -22.71 -30.77
C VAL A 424 12.62 -22.17 -31.90
N ASP A 425 13.76 -21.55 -31.60
CA ASP A 425 14.71 -21.10 -32.63
C ASP A 425 15.46 -22.25 -33.30
N LEU A 426 15.72 -23.33 -32.57
CA LEU A 426 16.37 -24.52 -33.12
C LEU A 426 15.37 -25.52 -33.72
N GLY A 427 14.09 -25.51 -33.23
CA GLY A 427 13.00 -26.38 -33.66
C GLY A 427 12.30 -25.91 -34.92
N GLY A 428 12.47 -24.66 -35.36
CA GLY A 428 11.97 -24.14 -36.63
C GLY A 428 12.55 -24.86 -37.88
N ARG A 429 13.39 -25.86 -37.68
CA ARG A 429 13.89 -26.77 -38.72
C ARG A 429 13.52 -28.25 -38.49
N ARG A 430 12.61 -28.56 -37.60
CA ARG A 430 12.04 -29.90 -37.48
C ARG A 430 10.62 -29.93 -38.01
N ILE A 431 10.55 -29.89 -39.32
CA ILE A 431 9.50 -30.49 -40.10
C ILE A 431 10.13 -31.65 -40.84
#